data_dfca0854432c3a3843d55e4b89054984
#
_entry.id   dfca0854432c3a3843d55e4b89054984
#
_cell.length_a   1.000
_cell.length_b   1.000
_cell.length_c   1.000
_cell.angle_alpha   90.00
_cell.angle_beta   90.00
_cell.angle_gamma   90.00
#
_symmetry.space_group_name_H-M   'P 1'
#
loop_
_entity.id
_entity.type
_entity.pdbx_description
1 polymer ?
#
loop_
_entity_poly.entity_id
_entity_poly.type
_entity_poly.pdbx_seq_one_letter_code
_entity_poly.pdbx_strand_id
1 'polypeptide(L)'
;MGAFYLISGNEDFSVKERANELVRALCGDPPEDNPALEVVRGDGEGDKAPQVLDRVLESLEAPPFLSSEKIVWLKHFMLFDEAFSEATSKKKPSRIDRLAAFLQAGMPPDLTLVVDGPGLDRRKSFYKIAAAACEASGGKLMWHDKADPKARGFAKMQIRRIQSLASERGKRMDDAAAAFLAETIGTDEARLSSEVDKLIAYAGDAPCVTLADCRAVASRATETLAWEYASALVERNVRKALELIPHIMESLEQSKGASRPEIAIVYAAANEFKRIASVKCEAERIGIPAHASADYFYGIAERNKQSDAPSKSPLFSMHPYRAFKTWESASRFSPVELARAFRALTAVNRAIVGSGSDARIALELLAVKIAGGAQ
;
A
#
# COMPACT_ATOMS: atom_id res chain seq x y z
N MET A 1 13.60 0.86 -35.22
CA MET A 1 12.24 0.33 -35.49
C MET A 1 11.33 0.88 -34.43
N GLY A 2 10.27 1.60 -34.81
CA GLY A 2 9.38 2.26 -33.86
C GLY A 2 8.71 1.28 -32.92
N ALA A 3 8.55 1.64 -31.66
CA ALA A 3 8.01 0.79 -30.62
C ALA A 3 6.93 1.49 -29.80
N PHE A 4 5.97 0.70 -29.29
CA PHE A 4 4.95 1.21 -28.36
C PHE A 4 5.01 0.47 -27.03
N TYR A 5 5.10 1.24 -25.95
CA TYR A 5 5.12 0.71 -24.59
C TYR A 5 3.93 1.27 -23.82
N LEU A 6 3.19 0.38 -23.12
CA LEU A 6 2.10 0.75 -22.25
C LEU A 6 2.38 0.20 -20.84
N ILE A 7 2.45 1.10 -19.86
CA ILE A 7 2.65 0.75 -18.45
C ILE A 7 1.41 1.22 -17.68
N SER A 8 0.62 0.29 -17.13
CA SER A 8 -0.61 0.65 -16.44
C SER A 8 -0.92 -0.35 -15.32
N GLY A 9 -2.01 -0.10 -14.59
CA GLY A 9 -2.46 -0.92 -13.48
C GLY A 9 -3.17 -0.08 -12.43
N ASN A 10 -3.34 -0.63 -11.25
CA ASN A 10 -3.90 0.10 -10.11
C ASN A 10 -2.87 0.37 -8.99
N GLU A 11 -1.59 0.00 -9.20
CA GLU A 11 -0.48 0.30 -8.30
C GLU A 11 0.36 1.45 -8.89
N ASP A 12 0.05 2.68 -8.44
CA ASP A 12 0.57 3.92 -9.00
C ASP A 12 2.10 4.06 -8.91
N PHE A 13 2.69 3.68 -7.77
CA PHE A 13 4.13 3.77 -7.56
C PHE A 13 4.91 2.88 -8.53
N SER A 14 4.51 1.61 -8.66
CA SER A 14 5.18 0.68 -9.57
C SER A 14 5.02 1.06 -11.04
N VAL A 15 3.87 1.64 -11.42
CA VAL A 15 3.64 2.19 -12.77
C VAL A 15 4.64 3.30 -13.06
N LYS A 16 4.80 4.28 -12.16
CA LYS A 16 5.74 5.40 -12.28
C LYS A 16 7.20 4.94 -12.30
N GLU A 17 7.58 4.06 -11.36
CA GLU A 17 8.94 3.54 -11.26
C GLU A 17 9.34 2.84 -12.56
N ARG A 18 8.48 1.94 -13.05
CA ARG A 18 8.75 1.18 -14.26
C ARG A 18 8.80 2.02 -15.53
N ALA A 19 7.96 3.07 -15.61
CA ALA A 19 8.00 4.01 -16.71
C ALA A 19 9.31 4.81 -16.72
N ASN A 20 9.74 5.31 -15.57
CA ASN A 20 11.01 6.02 -15.44
C ASN A 20 12.21 5.13 -15.80
N GLU A 21 12.25 3.88 -15.34
CA GLU A 21 13.30 2.92 -15.71
C GLU A 21 13.35 2.66 -17.21
N LEU A 22 12.19 2.43 -17.83
CA LEU A 22 12.11 2.21 -19.27
C LEU A 22 12.62 3.42 -20.04
N VAL A 23 12.19 4.63 -19.68
CA VAL A 23 12.60 5.85 -20.38
C VAL A 23 14.09 6.11 -20.18
N ARG A 24 14.67 5.86 -19.00
CA ARG A 24 16.13 5.90 -18.81
C ARG A 24 16.86 4.89 -19.67
N ALA A 25 16.33 3.69 -19.83
CA ALA A 25 16.93 2.68 -20.69
C ALA A 25 16.89 3.07 -22.18
N LEU A 26 15.85 3.80 -22.61
CA LEU A 26 15.69 4.27 -23.98
C LEU A 26 16.51 5.55 -24.29
N CYS A 27 16.60 6.46 -23.33
CA CYS A 27 17.12 7.81 -23.52
C CYS A 27 18.53 8.03 -22.92
N GLY A 28 18.96 7.19 -21.98
CA GLY A 28 20.11 7.43 -21.12
C GLY A 28 19.72 8.08 -19.78
N ASP A 29 20.69 8.37 -18.93
CA ASP A 29 20.51 8.98 -17.61
C ASP A 29 21.39 10.23 -17.46
N PRO A 30 20.84 11.43 -17.30
CA PRO A 30 19.41 11.73 -17.19
C PRO A 30 18.68 11.73 -18.55
N PRO A 31 17.42 11.25 -18.60
CA PRO A 31 16.68 11.14 -19.86
C PRO A 31 16.34 12.51 -20.48
N GLU A 32 16.27 13.57 -19.67
CA GLU A 32 15.99 14.94 -20.10
C GLU A 32 17.06 15.53 -21.03
N ASP A 33 18.28 15.00 -20.98
CA ASP A 33 19.38 15.43 -21.87
C ASP A 33 19.27 14.85 -23.29
N ASN A 34 18.37 13.89 -23.49
CA ASN A 34 18.17 13.29 -24.81
C ASN A 34 17.28 14.17 -25.70
N PRO A 35 17.81 14.74 -26.80
CA PRO A 35 17.04 15.64 -27.68
C PRO A 35 15.91 14.94 -28.46
N ALA A 36 15.87 13.60 -28.48
CA ALA A 36 14.81 12.82 -29.08
C ALA A 36 13.56 12.70 -28.17
N LEU A 37 13.72 12.98 -26.85
CA LEU A 37 12.65 12.81 -25.88
C LEU A 37 11.72 14.01 -25.83
N GLU A 38 10.44 13.77 -26.07
CA GLU A 38 9.36 14.74 -25.85
C GLU A 38 8.42 14.21 -24.76
N VAL A 39 8.27 14.97 -23.66
CA VAL A 39 7.45 14.57 -22.51
C VAL A 39 6.16 15.35 -22.49
N VAL A 40 5.03 14.66 -22.62
CA VAL A 40 3.68 15.19 -22.40
C VAL A 40 3.19 14.72 -21.05
N ARG A 41 3.05 15.65 -20.11
CA ARG A 41 2.53 15.32 -18.76
C ARG A 41 1.04 15.16 -18.78
N GLY A 42 0.53 14.12 -18.09
CA GLY A 42 -0.89 13.83 -17.93
C GLY A 42 -1.40 13.97 -16.50
N ASP A 43 -0.60 14.59 -15.61
CA ASP A 43 -0.88 14.80 -14.19
C ASP A 43 -0.82 16.29 -13.78
N GLY A 44 -0.85 17.22 -14.74
CA GLY A 44 -0.84 18.66 -14.46
C GLY A 44 -2.11 19.10 -13.74
N GLU A 45 -1.96 20.03 -12.78
CA GLU A 45 -3.10 20.61 -12.06
C GLU A 45 -4.02 21.37 -13.03
N GLY A 46 -5.28 20.93 -13.13
CA GLY A 46 -6.26 21.49 -14.07
C GLY A 46 -6.21 20.92 -15.48
N ASP A 47 -5.33 19.96 -15.80
CA ASP A 47 -5.32 19.26 -17.08
C ASP A 47 -6.65 18.50 -17.31
N LYS A 48 -7.10 18.52 -18.58
CA LYS A 48 -8.26 17.73 -19.05
C LYS A 48 -7.81 16.71 -20.08
N ALA A 49 -8.40 15.53 -20.06
CA ALA A 49 -8.04 14.45 -20.96
C ALA A 49 -8.00 14.87 -22.45
N PRO A 50 -8.98 15.64 -23.00
CA PRO A 50 -8.91 16.08 -24.38
C PRO A 50 -7.68 16.92 -24.72
N GLN A 51 -7.28 17.82 -23.83
CA GLN A 51 -6.14 18.72 -24.04
C GLN A 51 -4.82 17.98 -24.01
N VAL A 52 -4.68 17.03 -23.07
CA VAL A 52 -3.47 16.19 -22.97
C VAL A 52 -3.34 15.29 -24.19
N LEU A 53 -4.44 14.64 -24.61
CA LEU A 53 -4.45 13.77 -25.78
C LEU A 53 -4.24 14.53 -27.10
N ASP A 54 -4.75 15.76 -27.23
CA ASP A 54 -4.45 16.61 -28.40
C ASP A 54 -2.94 16.90 -28.47
N ARG A 55 -2.28 17.27 -27.37
CA ARG A 55 -0.81 17.46 -27.32
C ARG A 55 -0.04 16.19 -27.71
N VAL A 56 -0.50 15.01 -27.24
CA VAL A 56 0.12 13.73 -27.62
C VAL A 56 -0.02 13.48 -29.11
N LEU A 57 -1.22 13.65 -29.67
CA LEU A 57 -1.47 13.44 -31.10
C LEU A 57 -0.66 14.40 -31.97
N GLU A 58 -0.58 15.69 -31.60
CA GLU A 58 0.26 16.68 -32.26
C GLU A 58 1.73 16.27 -32.22
N SER A 59 2.20 15.80 -31.05
CA SER A 59 3.57 15.30 -30.91
C SER A 59 3.84 14.06 -31.76
N LEU A 60 2.89 13.13 -31.89
CA LEU A 60 3.02 11.93 -32.72
C LEU A 60 3.03 12.25 -34.23
N GLU A 61 2.30 13.28 -34.65
CA GLU A 61 2.22 13.73 -36.05
C GLU A 61 3.44 14.58 -36.48
N ALA A 62 4.11 15.24 -35.53
CA ALA A 62 5.28 16.08 -35.80
C ALA A 62 6.53 15.23 -36.05
N PRO A 63 7.29 15.51 -37.14
CA PRO A 63 8.54 14.78 -37.41
C PRO A 63 9.61 15.05 -36.35
N PRO A 64 10.61 14.16 -36.22
CA PRO A 64 11.78 14.41 -35.36
C PRO A 64 12.50 15.70 -35.83
N PHE A 65 12.93 16.55 -34.87
CA PHE A 65 13.52 17.84 -35.20
C PHE A 65 15.04 17.87 -35.00
N LEU A 66 15.54 17.31 -33.89
CA LEU A 66 16.97 17.36 -33.51
C LEU A 66 17.69 16.01 -33.60
N SER A 67 16.97 14.95 -33.94
CA SER A 67 17.49 13.57 -33.98
C SER A 67 16.86 12.80 -35.13
N SER A 68 17.42 11.62 -35.48
CA SER A 68 16.84 10.70 -36.47
C SER A 68 15.67 9.88 -35.91
N GLU A 69 15.47 9.89 -34.61
CA GLU A 69 14.42 9.16 -33.91
C GLU A 69 13.70 10.10 -32.93
N LYS A 70 12.45 9.78 -32.62
CA LYS A 70 11.61 10.52 -31.68
C LYS A 70 11.04 9.58 -30.63
N ILE A 71 11.10 10.00 -29.39
CA ILE A 71 10.51 9.30 -28.26
C ILE A 71 9.48 10.23 -27.65
N VAL A 72 8.20 9.86 -27.75
CA VAL A 72 7.10 10.59 -27.10
C VAL A 72 6.72 9.84 -25.85
N TRP A 73 6.76 10.53 -24.71
CA TRP A 73 6.39 9.98 -23.43
C TRP A 73 5.15 10.70 -22.87
N LEU A 74 3.97 10.03 -22.95
CA LEU A 74 2.79 10.43 -22.19
C LEU A 74 2.98 9.99 -20.76
N LYS A 75 3.52 10.92 -19.95
CA LYS A 75 3.93 10.66 -18.57
C LYS A 75 2.75 10.78 -17.63
N HIS A 76 2.47 9.71 -16.94
CA HIS A 76 1.53 9.62 -15.82
C HIS A 76 0.12 10.11 -16.17
N PHE A 77 -0.49 9.51 -17.19
CA PHE A 77 -1.82 9.84 -17.63
C PHE A 77 -2.89 9.28 -16.68
N MET A 78 -3.42 10.14 -15.80
CA MET A 78 -4.42 9.78 -14.79
C MET A 78 -5.88 9.92 -15.29
N LEU A 79 -6.09 10.38 -16.53
CA LEU A 79 -7.37 10.83 -17.02
C LEU A 79 -8.06 9.83 -17.96
N PHE A 80 -7.76 8.53 -17.84
CA PHE A 80 -8.37 7.49 -18.68
C PHE A 80 -9.90 7.47 -18.59
N ASP A 81 -10.48 7.60 -17.39
CA ASP A 81 -11.94 7.60 -17.21
C ASP A 81 -12.59 8.78 -17.91
N GLU A 82 -11.99 9.98 -17.83
CA GLU A 82 -12.45 11.18 -18.52
C GLU A 82 -12.35 11.02 -20.05
N ALA A 83 -11.21 10.48 -20.55
CA ALA A 83 -11.00 10.22 -21.97
C ALA A 83 -12.04 9.23 -22.54
N PHE A 84 -12.41 8.20 -21.78
CA PHE A 84 -13.45 7.27 -22.20
C PHE A 84 -14.87 7.85 -22.10
N SER A 85 -15.11 8.77 -21.16
CA SER A 85 -16.40 9.47 -21.05
C SER A 85 -16.64 10.40 -22.24
N GLU A 86 -15.59 11.00 -22.79
CA GLU A 86 -15.70 11.79 -24.03
C GLU A 86 -16.14 10.93 -25.23
N ALA A 87 -15.65 9.71 -25.34
CA ALA A 87 -15.96 8.79 -26.42
C ALA A 87 -17.45 8.42 -26.50
N THR A 88 -18.17 8.41 -25.36
CA THR A 88 -19.60 8.06 -25.32
C THR A 88 -20.55 9.20 -25.67
N SER A 89 -20.07 10.45 -25.73
CA SER A 89 -20.95 11.64 -25.80
C SER A 89 -21.06 12.32 -27.16
N LYS A 90 -20.27 11.97 -28.18
CA LYS A 90 -20.19 12.69 -29.44
C LYS A 90 -20.29 11.81 -30.69
N LYS A 91 -20.89 12.36 -31.77
CA LYS A 91 -20.96 11.74 -33.12
C LYS A 91 -19.61 11.69 -33.86
N LYS A 92 -18.54 12.30 -33.31
CA LYS A 92 -17.18 12.32 -33.89
C LYS A 92 -16.26 11.42 -33.04
N PRO A 93 -15.24 10.79 -33.65
CA PRO A 93 -14.27 10.01 -32.89
C PRO A 93 -13.62 10.88 -31.81
N SER A 94 -13.55 10.33 -30.59
CA SER A 94 -12.88 11.01 -29.48
C SER A 94 -11.36 11.00 -29.66
N ARG A 95 -10.63 11.76 -28.83
CA ARG A 95 -9.17 11.77 -28.88
C ARG A 95 -8.57 10.40 -28.58
N ILE A 96 -9.14 9.66 -27.64
CA ILE A 96 -8.69 8.31 -27.35
C ILE A 96 -8.96 7.34 -28.52
N ASP A 97 -10.05 7.55 -29.30
CA ASP A 97 -10.29 6.77 -30.50
C ASP A 97 -9.30 7.12 -31.62
N ARG A 98 -8.89 8.40 -31.73
CA ARG A 98 -7.83 8.82 -32.66
C ARG A 98 -6.48 8.21 -32.31
N LEU A 99 -6.11 8.19 -31.02
CA LEU A 99 -4.90 7.51 -30.54
C LEU A 99 -4.98 5.99 -30.82
N ALA A 100 -6.14 5.37 -30.59
CA ALA A 100 -6.36 3.98 -30.94
C ALA A 100 -6.18 3.69 -32.43
N ALA A 101 -6.73 4.55 -33.29
CA ALA A 101 -6.58 4.45 -34.75
C ALA A 101 -5.11 4.62 -35.18
N PHE A 102 -4.37 5.53 -34.58
CA PHE A 102 -2.93 5.70 -34.81
C PHE A 102 -2.16 4.41 -34.47
N LEU A 103 -2.45 3.82 -33.31
CA LEU A 103 -1.81 2.57 -32.88
C LEU A 103 -2.17 1.39 -33.81
N GLN A 104 -3.41 1.34 -34.34
CA GLN A 104 -3.83 0.31 -35.29
C GLN A 104 -3.18 0.47 -36.67
N ALA A 105 -2.86 1.68 -37.08
CA ALA A 105 -2.13 1.93 -38.32
C ALA A 105 -0.66 1.46 -38.27
N GLY A 106 -0.15 1.22 -37.07
CA GLY A 106 1.24 0.79 -36.81
C GLY A 106 2.17 1.93 -36.46
N MET A 107 3.22 1.61 -35.71
CA MET A 107 4.20 2.59 -35.27
C MET A 107 5.16 2.94 -36.41
N PRO A 108 5.39 4.25 -36.72
CA PRO A 108 6.44 4.69 -37.63
C PRO A 108 7.82 4.18 -37.17
N PRO A 109 8.73 3.86 -38.09
CA PRO A 109 10.00 3.21 -37.73
C PRO A 109 10.96 4.09 -36.91
N ASP A 110 10.75 5.40 -36.94
CA ASP A 110 11.52 6.43 -36.24
C ASP A 110 10.84 6.97 -34.99
N LEU A 111 9.69 6.41 -34.59
CA LEU A 111 8.88 6.90 -33.48
C LEU A 111 8.68 5.84 -32.40
N THR A 112 9.07 6.15 -31.19
CA THR A 112 8.73 5.36 -29.99
C THR A 112 7.73 6.11 -29.14
N LEU A 113 6.63 5.44 -28.78
CA LEU A 113 5.63 5.97 -27.86
C LEU A 113 5.67 5.20 -26.53
N VAL A 114 5.80 5.93 -25.43
CA VAL A 114 5.65 5.39 -24.08
C VAL A 114 4.43 6.02 -23.44
N VAL A 115 3.50 5.21 -22.95
CA VAL A 115 2.32 5.67 -22.21
C VAL A 115 2.34 5.02 -20.84
N ASP A 116 2.34 5.85 -19.80
CA ASP A 116 2.14 5.33 -18.45
C ASP A 116 1.01 6.05 -17.72
N GLY A 117 0.34 5.33 -16.85
CA GLY A 117 -0.70 5.87 -15.99
C GLY A 117 -1.59 4.80 -15.38
N PRO A 118 -2.10 5.06 -14.17
CA PRO A 118 -3.03 4.16 -13.50
C PRO A 118 -4.44 4.28 -14.06
N GLY A 119 -5.29 3.27 -13.78
CA GLY A 119 -6.73 3.35 -13.99
C GLY A 119 -7.22 2.97 -15.40
N LEU A 120 -6.37 2.45 -16.27
CA LEU A 120 -6.84 1.90 -17.56
C LEU A 120 -7.68 0.63 -17.33
N ASP A 121 -8.93 0.65 -17.81
CA ASP A 121 -9.83 -0.51 -17.72
C ASP A 121 -9.53 -1.53 -18.84
N ARG A 122 -9.13 -2.75 -18.47
CA ARG A 122 -8.86 -3.87 -19.40
C ARG A 122 -10.05 -4.29 -20.27
N ARG A 123 -11.27 -3.92 -19.89
CA ARG A 123 -12.49 -4.22 -20.66
C ARG A 123 -12.71 -3.27 -21.83
N LYS A 124 -12.04 -2.12 -21.83
CA LYS A 124 -12.16 -1.12 -22.91
C LYS A 124 -11.49 -1.59 -24.18
N SER A 125 -12.06 -1.20 -25.32
CA SER A 125 -11.50 -1.50 -26.66
C SER A 125 -10.07 -0.99 -26.82
N PHE A 126 -9.79 0.20 -26.29
CA PHE A 126 -8.45 0.80 -26.29
C PHE A 126 -7.39 -0.13 -25.70
N TYR A 127 -7.66 -0.80 -24.57
CA TYR A 127 -6.71 -1.74 -23.98
C TYR A 127 -6.32 -2.87 -24.94
N LYS A 128 -7.31 -3.45 -25.64
CA LYS A 128 -7.07 -4.54 -26.61
C LYS A 128 -6.24 -4.08 -27.79
N ILE A 129 -6.54 -2.87 -28.30
CA ILE A 129 -5.80 -2.25 -29.40
C ILE A 129 -4.37 -1.94 -28.98
N ALA A 130 -4.19 -1.34 -27.81
CA ALA A 130 -2.89 -1.01 -27.25
C ALA A 130 -2.02 -2.26 -27.00
N ALA A 131 -2.62 -3.33 -26.48
CA ALA A 131 -1.92 -4.61 -26.27
C ALA A 131 -1.41 -5.19 -27.59
N ALA A 132 -2.26 -5.23 -28.62
CA ALA A 132 -1.89 -5.72 -29.95
C ALA A 132 -0.81 -4.83 -30.60
N ALA A 133 -0.90 -3.50 -30.43
CA ALA A 133 0.08 -2.56 -30.94
C ALA A 133 1.47 -2.70 -30.25
N CYS A 134 1.49 -2.95 -28.95
CA CYS A 134 2.74 -3.25 -28.22
C CYS A 134 3.42 -4.49 -28.83
N GLU A 135 2.67 -5.56 -29.03
CA GLU A 135 3.20 -6.81 -29.59
C GLU A 135 3.68 -6.64 -31.04
N ALA A 136 2.88 -5.97 -31.87
CA ALA A 136 3.19 -5.76 -33.29
C ALA A 136 4.42 -4.85 -33.52
N SER A 137 4.65 -3.88 -32.63
CA SER A 137 5.78 -2.95 -32.73
C SER A 137 7.07 -3.43 -32.05
N GLY A 138 7.07 -4.60 -31.40
CA GLY A 138 8.20 -5.09 -30.61
C GLY A 138 8.37 -4.35 -29.27
N GLY A 139 7.38 -3.55 -28.87
CA GLY A 139 7.32 -2.94 -27.56
C GLY A 139 6.77 -3.89 -26.50
N LYS A 140 6.26 -3.36 -25.38
CA LYS A 140 5.79 -4.18 -24.27
C LYS A 140 4.61 -3.53 -23.53
N LEU A 141 3.63 -4.35 -23.19
CA LEU A 141 2.61 -4.01 -22.22
C LEU A 141 3.05 -4.52 -20.83
N MET A 142 3.13 -3.62 -19.86
CA MET A 142 3.49 -3.92 -18.48
C MET A 142 2.31 -3.53 -17.57
N TRP A 143 1.86 -4.49 -16.76
CA TRP A 143 0.69 -4.31 -15.91
C TRP A 143 1.05 -4.50 -14.44
N HIS A 144 0.75 -3.51 -13.62
CA HIS A 144 1.09 -3.46 -12.19
C HIS A 144 -0.17 -3.28 -11.35
N ASP A 145 -0.66 -4.37 -10.79
CA ASP A 145 -1.79 -4.34 -9.85
C ASP A 145 -1.30 -4.38 -8.41
N LYS A 146 -2.04 -3.70 -7.53
CA LYS A 146 -1.85 -3.82 -6.09
C LYS A 146 -1.97 -5.27 -5.67
N ALA A 147 -1.03 -5.70 -4.87
CA ALA A 147 -1.07 -7.04 -4.33
C ALA A 147 -2.28 -7.20 -3.39
N ASP A 148 -3.05 -8.28 -3.56
CA ASP A 148 -4.16 -8.59 -2.67
C ASP A 148 -3.64 -9.33 -1.42
N PRO A 149 -3.71 -8.72 -0.22
CA PRO A 149 -3.25 -9.35 1.03
C PRO A 149 -4.01 -10.63 1.38
N LYS A 150 -5.19 -10.83 0.78
CA LYS A 150 -6.02 -12.02 1.01
C LYS A 150 -5.74 -13.16 0.03
N ALA A 151 -4.93 -12.92 -0.99
CA ALA A 151 -4.60 -13.92 -1.98
C ALA A 151 -3.79 -15.07 -1.36
N ARG A 152 -4.09 -16.30 -1.79
CA ARG A 152 -3.33 -17.48 -1.35
C ARG A 152 -1.87 -17.33 -1.78
N GLY A 153 -0.95 -17.40 -0.83
CA GLY A 153 0.48 -17.28 -1.09
C GLY A 153 1.00 -15.84 -1.14
N PHE A 154 0.19 -14.84 -0.77
CA PHE A 154 0.57 -13.43 -0.71
C PHE A 154 1.91 -13.20 0.01
N ALA A 155 2.10 -13.76 1.22
CA ALA A 155 3.34 -13.58 1.98
C ALA A 155 4.58 -14.08 1.19
N LYS A 156 4.47 -15.25 0.53
CA LYS A 156 5.56 -15.80 -0.29
C LYS A 156 5.84 -14.94 -1.52
N MET A 157 4.80 -14.35 -2.13
CA MET A 157 4.94 -13.44 -3.26
C MET A 157 5.64 -12.14 -2.83
N GLN A 158 5.25 -11.57 -1.69
CA GLN A 158 5.88 -10.37 -1.14
C GLN A 158 7.37 -10.59 -0.80
N ILE A 159 7.71 -11.71 -0.16
CA ILE A 159 9.11 -12.05 0.12
C ILE A 159 9.92 -12.06 -1.18
N ARG A 160 9.43 -12.72 -2.23
CA ARG A 160 10.10 -12.76 -3.53
C ARG A 160 10.23 -11.36 -4.16
N ARG A 161 9.19 -10.54 -4.05
CA ARG A 161 9.21 -9.16 -4.56
C ARG A 161 10.30 -8.34 -3.85
N ILE A 162 10.39 -8.44 -2.52
CA ILE A 162 11.43 -7.76 -1.73
C ILE A 162 12.83 -8.21 -2.12
N GLN A 163 13.01 -9.51 -2.30
CA GLN A 163 14.30 -10.06 -2.75
C GLN A 163 14.66 -9.62 -4.16
N SER A 164 13.68 -9.52 -5.07
CA SER A 164 13.87 -8.98 -6.42
C SER A 164 14.31 -7.52 -6.36
N LEU A 165 13.63 -6.69 -5.56
CA LEU A 165 14.00 -5.28 -5.36
C LEU A 165 15.44 -5.13 -4.85
N ALA A 166 15.86 -5.93 -3.90
CA ALA A 166 17.24 -5.91 -3.40
C ALA A 166 18.24 -6.36 -4.50
N SER A 167 17.89 -7.39 -5.26
CA SER A 167 18.73 -7.91 -6.36
C SER A 167 18.88 -6.90 -7.50
N GLU A 168 17.83 -6.20 -7.88
CA GLU A 168 17.84 -5.12 -8.88
C GLU A 168 18.80 -3.98 -8.47
N ARG A 169 19.02 -3.80 -7.15
CA ARG A 169 19.94 -2.84 -6.54
C ARG A 169 21.32 -3.42 -6.20
N GLY A 170 21.63 -4.61 -6.74
CA GLY A 170 22.95 -5.24 -6.63
C GLY A 170 23.26 -5.96 -5.32
N LYS A 171 22.24 -6.19 -4.44
CA LYS A 171 22.42 -6.91 -3.18
C LYS A 171 21.45 -8.07 -3.01
N ARG A 172 21.88 -9.09 -2.28
CA ARG A 172 20.96 -10.16 -1.83
C ARG A 172 20.28 -9.74 -0.53
N MET A 173 19.13 -10.32 -0.29
CA MET A 173 18.42 -10.22 0.99
C MET A 173 18.03 -11.62 1.45
N ASP A 174 18.31 -11.96 2.72
CA ASP A 174 17.97 -13.27 3.26
C ASP A 174 16.45 -13.43 3.46
N ASP A 175 15.98 -14.68 3.52
CA ASP A 175 14.54 -14.97 3.64
C ASP A 175 13.93 -14.38 4.92
N ALA A 176 14.69 -14.36 6.02
CA ALA A 176 14.21 -13.84 7.30
C ALA A 176 14.10 -12.30 7.28
N ALA A 177 15.05 -11.61 6.62
CA ALA A 177 14.98 -10.17 6.39
C ALA A 177 13.78 -9.79 5.51
N ALA A 178 13.63 -10.50 4.39
CA ALA A 178 12.51 -10.27 3.48
C ALA A 178 11.14 -10.55 4.12
N ALA A 179 11.04 -11.62 4.92
CA ALA A 179 9.83 -11.93 5.68
C ALA A 179 9.51 -10.84 6.72
N PHE A 180 10.52 -10.35 7.44
CA PHE A 180 10.36 -9.26 8.41
C PHE A 180 9.83 -7.98 7.75
N LEU A 181 10.37 -7.59 6.58
CA LEU A 181 9.89 -6.43 5.83
C LEU A 181 8.45 -6.64 5.33
N ALA A 182 8.13 -7.82 4.80
CA ALA A 182 6.80 -8.15 4.34
C ALA A 182 5.74 -8.00 5.44
N GLU A 183 6.06 -8.44 6.67
CA GLU A 183 5.18 -8.30 7.83
C GLU A 183 5.07 -6.86 8.32
N THR A 184 6.18 -6.10 8.28
CA THR A 184 6.25 -4.76 8.87
C THR A 184 5.63 -3.70 7.96
N ILE A 185 5.81 -3.81 6.63
CA ILE A 185 5.43 -2.78 5.66
C ILE A 185 4.09 -3.13 4.98
N GLY A 186 3.81 -4.40 4.78
CA GLY A 186 2.60 -4.85 4.11
C GLY A 186 2.64 -4.60 2.60
N THR A 187 1.61 -3.90 2.05
CA THR A 187 1.40 -3.72 0.61
C THR A 187 1.82 -2.36 0.06
N ASP A 188 2.45 -1.53 0.85
CA ASP A 188 2.90 -0.20 0.44
C ASP A 188 4.22 -0.31 -0.33
N GLU A 189 4.15 -0.36 -1.67
CA GLU A 189 5.31 -0.54 -2.55
C GLU A 189 6.28 0.65 -2.46
N ALA A 190 5.79 1.88 -2.31
CA ALA A 190 6.66 3.06 -2.19
C ALA A 190 7.50 3.01 -0.91
N ARG A 191 6.86 2.68 0.20
CA ARG A 191 7.53 2.50 1.48
C ARG A 191 8.47 1.30 1.45
N LEU A 192 8.06 0.21 0.81
CA LEU A 192 8.89 -0.98 0.66
C LEU A 192 10.17 -0.68 -0.11
N SER A 193 10.07 0.01 -1.24
CA SER A 193 11.23 0.44 -2.04
C SER A 193 12.18 1.30 -1.21
N SER A 194 11.66 2.30 -0.49
CA SER A 194 12.45 3.19 0.37
C SER A 194 13.14 2.46 1.52
N GLU A 195 12.48 1.49 2.16
CA GLU A 195 13.08 0.70 3.24
C GLU A 195 14.18 -0.24 2.71
N VAL A 196 13.97 -0.83 1.53
CA VAL A 196 15.02 -1.64 0.86
C VAL A 196 16.24 -0.77 0.55
N ASP A 197 16.05 0.45 0.01
CA ASP A 197 17.13 1.38 -0.27
C ASP A 197 17.94 1.75 0.99
N LYS A 198 17.26 2.05 2.10
CA LYS A 198 17.90 2.32 3.38
C LYS A 198 18.72 1.13 3.90
N LEU A 199 18.16 -0.07 3.80
CA LEU A 199 18.84 -1.28 4.23
C LEU A 199 20.08 -1.59 3.38
N ILE A 200 20.01 -1.37 2.08
CA ILE A 200 21.14 -1.52 1.17
C ILE A 200 22.25 -0.52 1.50
N ALA A 201 21.86 0.75 1.76
CA ALA A 201 22.82 1.79 2.18
C ALA A 201 23.46 1.44 3.54
N TYR A 202 22.67 0.95 4.49
CA TYR A 202 23.19 0.52 5.80
C TYR A 202 24.13 -0.68 5.71
N ALA A 203 23.82 -1.67 4.90
CA ALA A 203 24.66 -2.85 4.71
C ALA A 203 26.02 -2.53 4.06
N GLY A 204 26.21 -1.31 3.49
CA GLY A 204 27.49 -0.84 2.95
C GLY A 204 28.09 -1.83 1.95
N ASP A 205 29.27 -2.38 2.23
CA ASP A 205 29.97 -3.34 1.35
C ASP A 205 29.49 -4.80 1.54
N ALA A 206 28.67 -5.09 2.54
CA ALA A 206 28.16 -6.45 2.76
C ALA A 206 27.34 -6.93 1.55
N PRO A 207 27.54 -8.16 1.04
CA PRO A 207 26.86 -8.65 -0.16
C PRO A 207 25.40 -9.07 0.08
N CYS A 208 24.97 -9.14 1.34
CA CYS A 208 23.64 -9.61 1.74
C CYS A 208 23.11 -8.79 2.90
N VAL A 209 21.84 -8.36 2.78
CA VAL A 209 21.07 -7.74 3.86
C VAL A 209 20.49 -8.84 4.74
N THR A 210 20.72 -8.74 6.03
CA THR A 210 20.31 -9.74 7.04
C THR A 210 19.16 -9.25 7.91
N LEU A 211 18.53 -10.16 8.65
CA LEU A 211 17.51 -9.81 9.65
C LEU A 211 18.06 -8.87 10.73
N ALA A 212 19.35 -8.97 11.07
CA ALA A 212 19.99 -8.07 12.04
C ALA A 212 20.01 -6.62 11.51
N ASP A 213 20.33 -6.43 10.21
CA ASP A 213 20.31 -5.14 9.57
C ASP A 213 18.89 -4.56 9.54
N CYS A 214 17.90 -5.41 9.23
CA CYS A 214 16.48 -4.99 9.28
C CYS A 214 16.09 -4.51 10.68
N ARG A 215 16.48 -5.20 11.73
CA ARG A 215 16.17 -4.80 13.11
C ARG A 215 16.89 -3.54 13.53
N ALA A 216 18.06 -3.27 12.98
CA ALA A 216 18.85 -2.08 13.28
C ALA A 216 18.29 -0.82 12.57
N VAL A 217 17.80 -0.98 11.34
CA VAL A 217 17.49 0.17 10.45
C VAL A 217 16.01 0.34 10.15
N ALA A 218 15.25 -0.78 10.09
CA ALA A 218 13.84 -0.68 9.78
C ALA A 218 13.13 0.19 10.82
N SER A 219 12.88 1.44 10.48
CA SER A 219 12.08 2.32 11.31
C SER A 219 10.67 1.74 11.38
N ARG A 220 10.32 1.19 12.53
CA ARG A 220 8.92 0.84 12.80
C ARG A 220 8.14 2.14 12.75
N ALA A 221 7.23 2.26 11.78
CA ALA A 221 6.35 3.43 11.78
C ALA A 221 5.65 3.52 13.12
N THR A 222 5.48 4.73 13.62
CA THR A 222 4.75 5.00 14.87
C THR A 222 3.41 4.27 14.92
N GLU A 223 2.74 4.15 13.79
CA GLU A 223 1.48 3.40 13.65
C GLU A 223 1.63 1.89 13.91
N THR A 224 2.70 1.27 13.42
CA THR A 224 2.98 -0.15 13.67
C THR A 224 3.29 -0.40 15.14
N LEU A 225 4.12 0.45 15.76
CA LEU A 225 4.42 0.41 17.18
C LEU A 225 3.18 0.64 18.04
N ALA A 226 2.32 1.59 17.65
CA ALA A 226 1.06 1.86 18.33
C ALA A 226 0.13 0.63 18.29
N TRP A 227 0.06 -0.05 17.16
CA TRP A 227 -0.73 -1.27 17.01
C TRP A 227 -0.14 -2.45 17.81
N GLU A 228 1.19 -2.65 17.76
CA GLU A 228 1.86 -3.69 18.54
C GLU A 228 1.67 -3.47 20.06
N TYR A 229 1.77 -2.22 20.51
CA TYR A 229 1.51 -1.84 21.89
C TYR A 229 0.05 -2.12 22.29
N ALA A 230 -0.91 -1.71 21.46
CA ALA A 230 -2.33 -1.98 21.69
C ALA A 230 -2.62 -3.49 21.77
N SER A 231 -2.01 -4.29 20.89
CA SER A 231 -2.12 -5.75 20.90
C SER A 231 -1.54 -6.35 22.19
N ALA A 232 -0.38 -5.88 22.62
CA ALA A 232 0.24 -6.34 23.88
C ALA A 232 -0.65 -6.05 25.10
N LEU A 233 -1.33 -4.92 25.15
CA LEU A 233 -2.30 -4.59 26.20
C LEU A 233 -3.47 -5.58 26.23
N VAL A 234 -4.04 -5.87 25.05
CA VAL A 234 -5.18 -6.79 24.89
C VAL A 234 -4.78 -8.24 25.19
N GLU A 235 -3.57 -8.62 24.85
CA GLU A 235 -3.00 -9.95 25.16
C GLU A 235 -2.58 -10.09 26.63
N ARG A 236 -2.69 -9.02 27.42
CA ARG A 236 -2.21 -8.94 28.82
C ARG A 236 -0.70 -9.21 28.94
N ASN A 237 0.05 -8.85 27.92
CA ASN A 237 1.51 -9.01 27.91
C ASN A 237 2.21 -7.71 28.34
N VAL A 238 2.27 -7.50 29.67
CA VAL A 238 2.91 -6.30 30.27
C VAL A 238 4.36 -6.15 29.81
N ARG A 239 5.10 -7.28 29.78
CA ARG A 239 6.52 -7.26 29.40
C ARG A 239 6.69 -6.69 27.98
N LYS A 240 5.97 -7.25 27.02
CA LYS A 240 6.02 -6.80 25.63
C LYS A 240 5.58 -5.33 25.49
N ALA A 241 4.53 -4.92 26.21
CA ALA A 241 4.07 -3.54 26.21
C ALA A 241 5.16 -2.58 26.71
N LEU A 242 5.84 -2.91 27.81
CA LEU A 242 6.94 -2.09 28.36
C LEU A 242 8.17 -2.08 27.45
N GLU A 243 8.52 -3.22 26.84
CA GLU A 243 9.63 -3.32 25.87
C GLU A 243 9.43 -2.48 24.60
N LEU A 244 8.19 -2.19 24.22
CA LEU A 244 7.87 -1.35 23.04
C LEU A 244 8.01 0.15 23.34
N ILE A 245 7.90 0.58 24.58
CA ILE A 245 7.84 2.02 24.94
C ILE A 245 9.11 2.80 24.52
N PRO A 246 10.34 2.30 24.73
CA PRO A 246 11.53 3.00 24.24
C PRO A 246 11.51 3.23 22.73
N HIS A 247 11.10 2.23 21.94
CA HIS A 247 10.99 2.35 20.49
C HIS A 247 9.89 3.34 20.05
N ILE A 248 8.80 3.36 20.80
CA ILE A 248 7.73 4.35 20.61
C ILE A 248 8.28 5.76 20.84
N MET A 249 9.00 5.99 21.94
CA MET A 249 9.58 7.30 22.27
C MET A 249 10.56 7.77 21.19
N GLU A 250 11.44 6.89 20.73
CA GLU A 250 12.37 7.16 19.63
C GLU A 250 11.64 7.53 18.33
N SER A 251 10.59 6.76 17.97
CA SER A 251 9.77 7.05 16.80
C SER A 251 9.02 8.40 16.91
N LEU A 252 8.57 8.76 18.11
CA LEU A 252 7.93 10.06 18.39
C LEU A 252 8.92 11.23 18.23
N GLU A 253 10.16 11.06 18.68
CA GLU A 253 11.22 12.07 18.53
C GLU A 253 11.57 12.31 17.06
N GLN A 254 11.61 11.25 16.25
CA GLN A 254 11.86 11.34 14.80
C GLN A 254 10.70 11.97 14.04
N SER A 255 9.50 11.92 14.58
CA SER A 255 8.26 12.45 13.98
C SER A 255 8.00 13.93 14.33
N LYS A 256 9.00 14.70 14.78
CA LYS A 256 8.88 16.12 15.14
C LYS A 256 8.41 16.93 13.92
N GLY A 257 7.15 17.30 13.93
CA GLY A 257 6.42 17.99 12.85
C GLY A 257 4.99 17.50 12.64
N ALA A 258 4.68 16.28 13.05
CA ALA A 258 3.31 15.80 13.07
C ALA A 258 2.57 16.27 14.32
N SER A 259 1.30 16.64 14.18
CA SER A 259 0.45 17.10 15.27
C SER A 259 0.23 15.96 16.28
N ARG A 260 0.99 15.95 17.38
CA ARG A 260 0.83 15.07 18.56
C ARG A 260 0.73 13.56 18.24
N PRO A 261 1.81 12.94 17.75
CA PRO A 261 1.81 11.53 17.36
C PRO A 261 1.58 10.58 18.56
N GLU A 262 1.84 10.99 19.80
CA GLU A 262 1.55 10.23 21.02
C GLU A 262 0.05 9.95 21.21
N ILE A 263 -0.82 10.79 20.67
CA ILE A 263 -2.27 10.57 20.70
C ILE A 263 -2.67 9.36 19.84
N ALA A 264 -1.97 9.15 18.73
CA ALA A 264 -2.23 8.01 17.85
C ALA A 264 -2.07 6.67 18.57
N ILE A 265 -1.12 6.57 19.52
CA ILE A 265 -0.87 5.35 20.30
C ILE A 265 -2.04 5.05 21.23
N VAL A 266 -2.52 6.07 21.96
CA VAL A 266 -3.69 5.92 22.84
C VAL A 266 -4.94 5.59 22.02
N TYR A 267 -5.06 6.19 20.83
CA TYR A 267 -6.18 5.96 19.92
C TYR A 267 -6.17 4.52 19.35
N ALA A 268 -5.00 4.01 18.99
CA ALA A 268 -4.84 2.62 18.55
C ALA A 268 -5.27 1.64 19.66
N ALA A 269 -4.83 1.88 20.89
CA ALA A 269 -5.25 1.08 22.06
C ALA A 269 -6.76 1.17 22.30
N ALA A 270 -7.33 2.37 22.25
CA ALA A 270 -8.78 2.56 22.44
C ALA A 270 -9.61 1.83 21.37
N ASN A 271 -9.18 1.88 20.11
CA ASN A 271 -9.83 1.17 19.01
C ASN A 271 -9.76 -0.36 19.19
N GLU A 272 -8.63 -0.87 19.65
CA GLU A 272 -8.46 -2.28 19.92
C GLU A 272 -9.39 -2.75 21.06
N PHE A 273 -9.45 -2.00 22.18
CA PHE A 273 -10.38 -2.29 23.27
C PHE A 273 -11.84 -2.16 22.84
N LYS A 274 -12.19 -1.20 22.00
CA LYS A 274 -13.52 -1.07 21.41
C LYS A 274 -13.87 -2.29 20.56
N ARG A 275 -12.91 -2.80 19.78
CA ARG A 275 -13.09 -3.99 18.94
C ARG A 275 -13.37 -5.24 19.80
N ILE A 276 -12.55 -5.50 20.82
CA ILE A 276 -12.77 -6.67 21.69
C ILE A 276 -14.07 -6.56 22.49
N ALA A 277 -14.45 -5.37 22.96
CA ALA A 277 -15.71 -5.15 23.63
C ALA A 277 -16.91 -5.45 22.72
N SER A 278 -16.87 -4.97 21.47
CA SER A 278 -17.92 -5.23 20.49
C SER A 278 -18.03 -6.72 20.13
N VAL A 279 -16.89 -7.40 19.96
CA VAL A 279 -16.87 -8.85 19.69
C VAL A 279 -17.39 -9.63 20.90
N LYS A 280 -17.04 -9.22 22.13
CA LYS A 280 -17.55 -9.85 23.35
C LYS A 280 -19.05 -9.75 23.47
N CYS A 281 -19.61 -8.56 23.31
CA CYS A 281 -21.06 -8.34 23.34
C CYS A 281 -21.80 -9.18 22.29
N GLU A 282 -21.27 -9.22 21.06
CA GLU A 282 -21.89 -10.00 19.99
C GLU A 282 -21.77 -11.50 20.24
N ALA A 283 -20.61 -11.97 20.71
CA ALA A 283 -20.38 -13.36 21.06
C ALA A 283 -21.33 -13.86 22.17
N GLU A 284 -21.57 -13.02 23.19
CA GLU A 284 -22.55 -13.28 24.27
C GLU A 284 -23.98 -13.30 23.71
N ARG A 285 -24.33 -12.36 22.81
CA ARG A 285 -25.67 -12.27 22.20
C ARG A 285 -26.02 -13.51 21.38
N ILE A 286 -25.05 -14.07 20.62
CA ILE A 286 -25.27 -15.26 19.77
C ILE A 286 -24.94 -16.58 20.48
N GLY A 287 -24.47 -16.51 21.73
CA GLY A 287 -24.20 -17.69 22.56
C GLY A 287 -22.99 -18.49 22.09
N ILE A 288 -21.86 -17.82 21.76
CA ILE A 288 -20.63 -18.54 21.39
C ILE A 288 -20.12 -19.36 22.58
N PRO A 289 -19.90 -20.68 22.44
CA PRO A 289 -19.41 -21.54 23.52
C PRO A 289 -18.02 -21.09 24.00
N ALA A 290 -17.76 -21.22 25.30
CA ALA A 290 -16.45 -20.84 25.90
C ALA A 290 -15.24 -21.56 25.27
N HIS A 291 -15.45 -22.73 24.68
CA HIS A 291 -14.41 -23.55 24.03
C HIS A 291 -14.54 -23.57 22.50
N ALA A 292 -15.14 -22.52 21.90
CA ALA A 292 -15.28 -22.43 20.46
C ALA A 292 -13.89 -22.44 19.78
N SER A 293 -13.77 -23.29 18.77
CA SER A 293 -12.55 -23.39 17.94
C SER A 293 -12.57 -22.40 16.78
N ALA A 294 -11.45 -22.23 16.08
CA ALA A 294 -11.40 -21.46 14.86
C ALA A 294 -12.42 -21.95 13.81
N ASP A 295 -12.61 -23.27 13.68
CA ASP A 295 -13.57 -23.87 12.75
C ASP A 295 -15.02 -23.48 13.06
N TYR A 296 -15.35 -23.33 14.34
CA TYR A 296 -16.66 -22.82 14.75
C TYR A 296 -16.93 -21.42 14.16
N PHE A 297 -15.90 -20.54 14.15
CA PHE A 297 -16.02 -19.19 13.58
C PHE A 297 -16.18 -19.20 12.07
N TYR A 298 -15.53 -20.13 11.36
CA TYR A 298 -15.80 -20.33 9.93
C TYR A 298 -17.24 -20.77 9.70
N GLY A 299 -17.76 -21.69 10.52
CA GLY A 299 -19.12 -22.18 10.39
C GLY A 299 -20.19 -21.10 10.66
N ILE A 300 -20.01 -20.25 11.68
CA ILE A 300 -20.98 -19.16 11.95
C ILE A 300 -20.88 -18.04 10.89
N ALA A 301 -19.69 -17.76 10.37
CA ALA A 301 -19.52 -16.78 9.31
C ALA A 301 -20.22 -17.21 8.02
N GLU A 302 -20.14 -18.49 7.66
CA GLU A 302 -20.83 -19.05 6.49
C GLU A 302 -22.35 -19.03 6.68
N ARG A 303 -22.85 -19.42 7.85
CA ARG A 303 -24.29 -19.33 8.19
C ARG A 303 -24.81 -17.89 8.14
N ASN A 304 -24.00 -16.91 8.58
CA ASN A 304 -24.38 -15.50 8.52
C ASN A 304 -24.49 -15.02 7.06
N LYS A 305 -23.60 -15.45 6.17
CA LYS A 305 -23.67 -15.11 4.73
C LYS A 305 -24.90 -15.68 4.04
N GLN A 306 -25.34 -16.86 4.46
CA GLN A 306 -26.52 -17.59 3.90
C GLN A 306 -27.84 -17.11 4.52
N SER A 307 -27.81 -16.22 5.50
CA SER A 307 -29.01 -15.68 6.14
C SER A 307 -29.70 -14.64 5.27
N ASP A 308 -31.02 -14.60 5.29
CA ASP A 308 -31.84 -13.56 4.61
C ASP A 308 -31.55 -12.15 5.12
N ALA A 309 -31.06 -12.02 6.36
CA ALA A 309 -30.66 -10.76 6.98
C ALA A 309 -29.30 -10.89 7.67
N PRO A 310 -28.17 -10.90 6.91
CA PRO A 310 -26.87 -11.11 7.49
C PRO A 310 -26.47 -9.98 8.45
N SER A 311 -25.99 -10.36 9.63
CA SER A 311 -25.49 -9.41 10.62
C SER A 311 -24.23 -8.71 10.12
N LYS A 312 -24.18 -7.38 10.23
CA LYS A 312 -23.03 -6.52 9.90
C LYS A 312 -22.16 -6.22 11.13
N SER A 313 -22.32 -6.98 12.21
CA SER A 313 -21.52 -6.75 13.41
C SER A 313 -20.02 -6.93 13.14
N PRO A 314 -19.13 -6.33 13.96
CA PRO A 314 -17.68 -6.49 13.83
C PRO A 314 -17.24 -7.95 13.79
N LEU A 315 -17.94 -8.86 14.47
CA LEU A 315 -17.66 -10.29 14.45
C LEU A 315 -17.74 -10.90 13.04
N PHE A 316 -18.73 -10.50 12.26
CA PHE A 316 -18.98 -11.04 10.91
C PHE A 316 -18.33 -10.22 9.79
N SER A 317 -17.91 -9.00 10.07
CA SER A 317 -17.17 -8.15 9.11
C SER A 317 -15.69 -8.51 9.01
N MET A 318 -15.16 -9.25 10.01
CA MET A 318 -13.77 -9.72 10.02
C MET A 318 -13.63 -11.08 9.34
N HIS A 319 -12.40 -11.39 8.92
CA HIS A 319 -12.05 -12.76 8.54
C HIS A 319 -12.28 -13.72 9.74
N PRO A 320 -12.86 -14.92 9.54
CA PRO A 320 -13.26 -15.82 10.64
C PRO A 320 -12.13 -16.14 11.64
N TYR A 321 -10.91 -16.38 11.15
CA TYR A 321 -9.76 -16.61 12.01
C TYR A 321 -9.41 -15.39 12.87
N ARG A 322 -9.51 -14.18 12.31
CA ARG A 322 -9.30 -12.94 13.07
C ARG A 322 -10.39 -12.71 14.10
N ALA A 323 -11.66 -13.03 13.76
CA ALA A 323 -12.76 -12.99 14.68
C ALA A 323 -12.56 -13.95 15.88
N PHE A 324 -12.08 -15.17 15.59
CA PHE A 324 -11.69 -16.15 16.62
C PHE A 324 -10.60 -15.58 17.55
N LYS A 325 -9.50 -15.06 16.99
CA LYS A 325 -8.40 -14.48 17.80
C LYS A 325 -8.85 -13.27 18.62
N THR A 326 -9.70 -12.42 18.04
CA THR A 326 -10.28 -11.27 18.75
C THR A 326 -11.18 -11.72 19.89
N TRP A 327 -12.01 -12.74 19.68
CA TRP A 327 -12.85 -13.33 20.72
C TRP A 327 -12.02 -14.01 21.81
N GLU A 328 -10.96 -14.75 21.45
CA GLU A 328 -10.02 -15.34 22.41
C GLU A 328 -9.41 -14.25 23.32
N SER A 329 -9.02 -13.13 22.76
CA SER A 329 -8.53 -11.98 23.52
C SER A 329 -9.64 -11.34 24.38
N ALA A 330 -10.85 -11.17 23.81
CA ALA A 330 -11.99 -10.61 24.50
C ALA A 330 -12.46 -11.45 25.69
N SER A 331 -12.32 -12.77 25.62
CA SER A 331 -12.68 -13.70 26.71
C SER A 331 -11.81 -13.54 27.96
N ARG A 332 -10.60 -12.96 27.82
CA ARG A 332 -9.69 -12.67 28.94
C ARG A 332 -10.11 -11.49 29.81
N PHE A 333 -11.11 -10.70 29.36
CA PHE A 333 -11.57 -9.51 30.06
C PHE A 333 -13.03 -9.67 30.51
N SER A 334 -13.30 -9.42 31.78
CA SER A 334 -14.64 -9.22 32.27
C SER A 334 -15.19 -7.86 31.81
N PRO A 335 -16.53 -7.63 31.83
CA PRO A 335 -17.11 -6.32 31.53
C PRO A 335 -16.56 -5.19 32.44
N VAL A 336 -16.29 -5.51 33.70
CA VAL A 336 -15.72 -4.57 34.67
C VAL A 336 -14.32 -4.17 34.32
N GLU A 337 -13.48 -5.13 33.88
CA GLU A 337 -12.11 -4.87 33.46
C GLU A 337 -12.08 -4.06 32.16
N LEU A 338 -12.97 -4.31 31.21
CA LEU A 338 -13.10 -3.48 30.01
C LEU A 338 -13.48 -2.03 30.37
N ALA A 339 -14.42 -1.85 31.30
CA ALA A 339 -14.77 -0.51 31.79
C ALA A 339 -13.60 0.19 32.48
N ARG A 340 -12.77 -0.55 33.25
CA ARG A 340 -11.54 -0.01 33.85
C ARG A 340 -10.50 0.37 32.78
N ALA A 341 -10.33 -0.46 31.75
CA ALA A 341 -9.42 -0.18 30.63
C ALA A 341 -9.81 1.12 29.91
N PHE A 342 -11.10 1.31 29.59
CA PHE A 342 -11.57 2.56 28.97
C PHE A 342 -11.34 3.79 29.85
N ARG A 343 -11.57 3.68 31.19
CA ARG A 343 -11.26 4.76 32.12
C ARG A 343 -9.77 5.08 32.17
N ALA A 344 -8.91 4.06 32.17
CA ALA A 344 -7.46 4.24 32.14
C ALA A 344 -6.99 4.90 30.83
N LEU A 345 -7.50 4.48 29.69
CA LEU A 345 -7.23 5.08 28.37
C LEU A 345 -7.66 6.56 28.34
N THR A 346 -8.85 6.86 28.87
CA THR A 346 -9.36 8.24 28.94
C THR A 346 -8.50 9.10 29.86
N ALA A 347 -8.05 8.57 30.99
CA ALA A 347 -7.17 9.30 31.93
C ALA A 347 -5.81 9.60 31.29
N VAL A 348 -5.21 8.63 30.60
CA VAL A 348 -3.95 8.82 29.89
C VAL A 348 -4.08 9.82 28.74
N ASN A 349 -5.15 9.73 27.95
CA ASN A 349 -5.42 10.70 26.90
C ASN A 349 -5.52 12.14 27.46
N ARG A 350 -6.24 12.34 28.55
CA ARG A 350 -6.33 13.64 29.23
C ARG A 350 -4.97 14.13 29.76
N ALA A 351 -4.16 13.23 30.32
CA ALA A 351 -2.84 13.57 30.84
C ALA A 351 -1.89 14.03 29.71
N ILE A 352 -1.88 13.32 28.59
CA ILE A 352 -1.03 13.67 27.43
C ILE A 352 -1.52 14.96 26.77
N VAL A 353 -2.82 15.13 26.57
CA VAL A 353 -3.39 16.28 25.84
C VAL A 353 -3.44 17.54 26.72
N GLY A 354 -3.82 17.41 27.99
CA GLY A 354 -4.18 18.54 28.84
C GLY A 354 -3.06 19.03 29.74
N SER A 355 -2.27 18.15 30.34
CA SER A 355 -1.27 18.52 31.36
C SER A 355 0.19 18.51 30.87
N GLY A 356 0.44 18.09 29.62
CA GLY A 356 1.80 17.92 29.10
C GLY A 356 2.61 16.87 29.89
N SER A 357 1.92 15.91 30.52
CA SER A 357 2.55 14.81 31.24
C SER A 357 3.49 14.02 30.33
N ASP A 358 4.55 13.49 30.89
CA ASP A 358 5.49 12.65 30.18
C ASP A 358 4.76 11.44 29.57
N ALA A 359 4.73 11.40 28.23
CA ALA A 359 4.04 10.36 27.47
C ALA A 359 4.58 8.96 27.82
N ARG A 360 5.87 8.84 28.11
CA ARG A 360 6.51 7.58 28.50
C ARG A 360 5.89 7.04 29.79
N ILE A 361 5.87 7.86 30.84
CA ILE A 361 5.32 7.49 32.15
C ILE A 361 3.82 7.15 32.01
N ALA A 362 3.08 7.92 31.21
CA ALA A 362 1.67 7.68 30.99
C ALA A 362 1.41 6.31 30.30
N LEU A 363 2.22 5.93 29.32
CA LEU A 363 2.12 4.64 28.64
C LEU A 363 2.57 3.48 29.53
N GLU A 364 3.65 3.65 30.33
CA GLU A 364 4.09 2.63 31.31
C GLU A 364 3.00 2.35 32.34
N LEU A 365 2.39 3.38 32.91
CA LEU A 365 1.26 3.24 33.83
C LEU A 365 0.04 2.59 33.20
N LEU A 366 -0.24 2.91 31.93
CA LEU A 366 -1.32 2.29 31.16
C LEU A 366 -1.09 0.77 31.01
N ALA A 367 0.12 0.39 30.62
CA ALA A 367 0.50 -1.02 30.47
C ALA A 367 0.32 -1.80 31.77
N VAL A 368 0.80 -1.26 32.89
CA VAL A 368 0.64 -1.91 34.21
C VAL A 368 -0.82 -2.00 34.63
N LYS A 369 -1.61 -0.92 34.45
CA LYS A 369 -3.02 -0.90 34.88
C LYS A 369 -3.91 -1.82 34.06
N ILE A 370 -3.63 -2.00 32.77
CA ILE A 370 -4.50 -2.79 31.88
C ILE A 370 -3.99 -4.23 31.78
N ALA A 371 -2.71 -4.42 31.48
CA ALA A 371 -2.16 -5.73 31.21
C ALA A 371 -1.64 -6.44 32.47
N GLY A 372 -1.31 -5.69 33.53
CA GLY A 372 -0.79 -6.24 34.79
C GLY A 372 -1.79 -7.04 35.64
N GLY A 373 -3.06 -7.08 35.27
CA GLY A 373 -4.13 -7.79 35.99
C GLY A 373 -4.55 -7.04 37.26
N ALA A 374 -5.83 -7.02 37.55
CA ALA A 374 -6.29 -6.60 38.87
C ALA A 374 -5.94 -7.72 39.88
N GLN A 375 -5.06 -7.43 40.82
CA GLN A 375 -5.17 -8.04 42.13
C GLN A 375 -6.38 -7.47 42.85
#